data_0f804b0e2b2ab7293ea6102047c7ce84
#
_entry.id   0f804b0e2b2ab7293ea6102047c7ce84
#
_cell.length_a   1.000
_cell.length_b   1.000
_cell.length_c   1.000
_cell.angle_alpha   90.00
_cell.angle_beta   90.00
_cell.angle_gamma   90.00
#
_symmetry.space_group_name_H-M   'P 1'
#
loop_
_entity.id
_entity.type
_entity.pdbx_description
1 polymer ?
#
loop_
_entity_poly.entity_id
_entity_poly.type
_entity_poly.pdbx_seq_one_letter_code
_entity_poly.pdbx_strand_id
1 'polypeptide(L)'
;MEGYRGQAAAEVLQQEILKRYRLPTTLSVIEGEVARTGLYPDRAAELEDIAQRMFRLDHVEAATHTFSHPFYWYQAQANPGRIEGPQGDLRLDVPDYELDLEREIVGSARYIKDRLLPPGKEVELVLWSGDTVPTPEALATARQGGLLNMTGSDTTITRSNPTWTLIKGIGLPKGDQYQVYAPNQNENIYTGNWRGPF
;
A
#
# COMPACT_ATOMS: atom_id res chain seq x y z
N MET A 1 -7.70 5.03 -15.60
CA MET A 1 -6.35 5.65 -15.55
C MET A 1 -5.72 5.53 -16.93
N GLU A 2 -5.75 6.58 -17.70
CA GLU A 2 -4.98 6.63 -18.94
C GLU A 2 -3.53 6.87 -18.58
N GLY A 3 -2.72 5.85 -18.77
CA GLY A 3 -1.29 5.93 -18.54
C GLY A 3 -0.58 6.73 -19.64
N TYR A 4 0.69 7.03 -19.41
CA TYR A 4 1.55 7.67 -20.39
C TYR A 4 1.60 6.82 -21.68
N ARG A 5 1.28 7.41 -22.82
CA ARG A 5 1.22 6.74 -24.15
C ARG A 5 0.23 5.57 -24.23
N GLY A 6 -0.88 5.62 -23.49
CA GLY A 6 -1.87 4.55 -23.49
C GLY A 6 -1.49 3.30 -22.69
N GLN A 7 -0.38 3.34 -21.95
CA GLN A 7 0.05 2.26 -21.06
C GLN A 7 -0.47 2.49 -19.64
N ALA A 8 -0.66 1.43 -18.88
CA ALA A 8 -0.92 1.54 -17.45
C ALA A 8 0.30 2.15 -16.73
N ALA A 9 0.08 2.98 -15.72
CA ALA A 9 1.16 3.60 -14.96
C ALA A 9 2.16 2.56 -14.39
N ALA A 10 1.66 1.40 -13.96
CA ALA A 10 2.47 0.30 -13.47
C ALA A 10 3.39 -0.29 -14.56
N GLU A 11 2.97 -0.32 -15.84
CA GLU A 11 3.85 -0.76 -16.94
C GLU A 11 4.99 0.23 -17.16
N VAL A 12 4.69 1.53 -17.11
CA VAL A 12 5.71 2.57 -17.22
C VAL A 12 6.71 2.45 -16.07
N LEU A 13 6.22 2.29 -14.83
CA LEU A 13 7.06 2.06 -13.66
C LEU A 13 7.97 0.83 -13.85
N GLN A 14 7.40 -0.28 -14.32
CA GLN A 14 8.17 -1.51 -14.57
C GLN A 14 9.29 -1.29 -15.59
N GLN A 15 8.96 -0.69 -16.73
CA GLN A 15 9.88 -0.59 -17.87
C GLN A 15 10.96 0.47 -17.64
N GLU A 16 10.55 1.67 -17.19
CA GLU A 16 11.44 2.81 -17.13
C GLU A 16 12.20 2.93 -15.80
N ILE A 17 11.68 2.34 -14.73
CA ILE A 17 12.28 2.46 -13.39
C ILE A 17 12.81 1.11 -12.92
N LEU A 18 11.94 0.13 -12.66
CA LEU A 18 12.32 -1.10 -11.97
C LEU A 18 13.33 -1.93 -12.77
N LYS A 19 13.10 -2.13 -14.06
CA LYS A 19 14.04 -2.87 -14.92
C LYS A 19 15.34 -2.12 -15.16
N ARG A 20 15.27 -0.81 -15.24
CA ARG A 20 16.41 0.03 -15.60
C ARG A 20 17.40 0.21 -14.46
N TYR A 21 16.89 0.51 -13.27
CA TYR A 21 17.75 0.90 -12.14
C TYR A 21 17.99 -0.24 -11.15
N ARG A 22 17.16 -1.27 -11.13
CA ARG A 22 17.26 -2.46 -10.26
C ARG A 22 17.48 -2.11 -8.79
N LEU A 23 16.87 -1.05 -8.31
CA LEU A 23 16.91 -0.66 -6.90
C LEU A 23 16.01 -1.60 -6.09
N PRO A 24 16.43 -2.04 -4.90
CA PRO A 24 15.54 -2.75 -3.97
C PRO A 24 14.28 -1.92 -3.74
N THR A 25 13.13 -2.50 -4.03
CA THR A 25 11.85 -1.78 -4.02
C THR A 25 10.77 -2.66 -3.45
N THR A 26 10.04 -2.16 -2.45
CA THR A 26 8.80 -2.79 -1.98
C THR A 26 7.63 -2.17 -2.72
N LEU A 27 6.84 -3.00 -3.39
CA LEU A 27 5.60 -2.58 -4.06
C LEU A 27 4.41 -3.13 -3.30
N SER A 28 3.49 -2.27 -2.92
CA SER A 28 2.23 -2.66 -2.33
C SER A 28 1.10 -2.69 -3.37
N VAL A 29 0.17 -3.60 -3.18
CA VAL A 29 -0.97 -3.80 -4.07
C VAL A 29 -2.26 -3.54 -3.30
N ILE A 30 -3.12 -2.68 -3.87
CA ILE A 30 -4.53 -2.57 -3.50
C ILE A 30 -5.27 -3.66 -4.28
N GLU A 31 -5.66 -4.73 -3.60
CA GLU A 31 -6.29 -5.87 -4.28
C GLU A 31 -7.56 -5.47 -5.03
N GLY A 32 -8.40 -4.61 -4.43
CA GLY A 32 -9.65 -4.14 -5.02
C GLY A 32 -9.47 -3.37 -6.34
N GLU A 33 -8.28 -2.88 -6.65
CA GLU A 33 -7.98 -2.27 -7.96
C GLU A 33 -7.48 -3.28 -9.00
N VAL A 34 -7.01 -4.45 -8.58
CA VAL A 34 -6.37 -5.45 -9.47
C VAL A 34 -7.23 -6.68 -9.67
N ALA A 35 -7.93 -7.13 -8.63
CA ALA A 35 -8.69 -8.36 -8.63
C ALA A 35 -9.96 -8.28 -9.49
N ARG A 36 -10.37 -9.44 -10.03
CA ARG A 36 -11.61 -9.58 -10.79
C ARG A 36 -12.86 -9.22 -9.99
N THR A 37 -12.82 -9.39 -8.68
CA THR A 37 -13.89 -9.02 -7.76
C THR A 37 -13.82 -7.57 -7.28
N GLY A 38 -12.91 -6.79 -7.84
CA GLY A 38 -12.68 -5.39 -7.48
C GLY A 38 -13.35 -4.40 -8.43
N LEU A 39 -12.76 -3.22 -8.53
CA LEU A 39 -13.32 -2.07 -9.27
C LEU A 39 -13.23 -2.20 -10.78
N TYR A 40 -12.27 -2.97 -11.30
CA TYR A 40 -11.97 -3.05 -12.73
C TYR A 40 -11.99 -4.50 -13.25
N PRO A 41 -13.13 -5.22 -13.14
CA PRO A 41 -13.20 -6.66 -13.48
C PRO A 41 -12.79 -6.97 -14.92
N ASP A 42 -13.11 -6.08 -15.87
CA ASP A 42 -12.78 -6.24 -17.28
C ASP A 42 -11.27 -6.08 -17.56
N ARG A 43 -10.54 -5.43 -16.68
CA ARG A 43 -9.10 -5.21 -16.79
C ARG A 43 -8.28 -6.09 -15.86
N ALA A 44 -8.92 -6.90 -15.02
CA ALA A 44 -8.23 -7.66 -13.99
C ALA A 44 -7.12 -8.56 -14.55
N ALA A 45 -7.36 -9.23 -15.67
CA ALA A 45 -6.35 -10.08 -16.31
C ALA A 45 -5.10 -9.30 -16.76
N GLU A 46 -5.28 -8.10 -17.30
CA GLU A 46 -4.20 -7.19 -17.69
C GLU A 46 -3.43 -6.70 -16.45
N LEU A 47 -4.15 -6.28 -15.41
CA LEU A 47 -3.55 -5.73 -14.21
C LEU A 47 -2.80 -6.80 -13.40
N GLU A 48 -3.36 -8.02 -13.29
CA GLU A 48 -2.64 -9.16 -12.70
C GLU A 48 -1.36 -9.50 -13.49
N ASP A 49 -1.40 -9.53 -14.83
CA ASP A 49 -0.21 -9.81 -15.64
C ASP A 49 0.88 -8.74 -15.44
N ILE A 50 0.51 -7.47 -15.40
CA ILE A 50 1.45 -6.39 -15.09
C ILE A 50 2.10 -6.59 -13.72
N ALA A 51 1.29 -6.85 -12.69
CA ALA A 51 1.78 -7.10 -11.33
C ALA A 51 2.71 -8.33 -11.28
N GLN A 52 2.32 -9.43 -11.92
CA GLN A 52 3.17 -10.63 -12.01
C GLN A 52 4.52 -10.35 -12.67
N ARG A 53 4.54 -9.55 -13.74
CA ARG A 53 5.79 -9.16 -14.39
C ARG A 53 6.67 -8.30 -13.50
N MET A 54 6.10 -7.43 -12.67
CA MET A 54 6.84 -6.63 -11.69
C MET A 54 7.41 -7.51 -10.58
N PHE A 55 6.63 -8.41 -10.03
CA PHE A 55 7.07 -9.28 -8.92
C PHE A 55 8.01 -10.42 -9.35
N ARG A 56 8.15 -10.70 -10.64
CA ARG A 56 9.23 -11.60 -11.14
C ARG A 56 10.61 -10.96 -11.07
N LEU A 57 10.70 -9.66 -10.86
CA LEU A 57 11.99 -9.01 -10.66
C LEU A 57 12.52 -9.37 -9.25
N ASP A 58 13.74 -9.88 -9.18
CA ASP A 58 14.36 -10.38 -7.95
C ASP A 58 14.56 -9.31 -6.87
N HIS A 59 14.73 -8.06 -7.26
CA HIS A 59 14.89 -6.89 -6.39
C HIS A 59 13.57 -6.21 -5.99
N VAL A 60 12.42 -6.78 -6.37
CA VAL A 60 11.09 -6.26 -6.02
C VAL A 60 10.46 -7.15 -4.97
N GLU A 61 10.16 -6.61 -3.82
CA GLU A 61 9.41 -7.20 -2.73
C GLU A 61 7.92 -6.86 -2.85
N ALA A 62 7.06 -7.77 -2.40
CA ALA A 62 5.61 -7.56 -2.41
C ALA A 62 5.09 -7.22 -1.02
N ALA A 63 4.20 -6.25 -0.94
CA ALA A 63 3.42 -5.92 0.24
C ALA A 63 1.93 -5.85 -0.10
N THR A 64 1.07 -6.05 0.88
CA THR A 64 -0.35 -5.70 0.72
C THR A 64 -0.58 -4.24 1.08
N HIS A 65 -1.46 -3.58 0.32
CA HIS A 65 -2.00 -2.26 0.63
C HIS A 65 -3.52 -2.38 0.86
N THR A 66 -3.90 -3.52 1.37
CA THR A 66 -5.25 -3.96 1.73
C THR A 66 -6.17 -4.26 0.53
N PHE A 67 -7.39 -4.69 0.81
CA PHE A 67 -8.36 -5.01 -0.22
C PHE A 67 -9.07 -3.77 -0.75
N SER A 68 -9.73 -3.02 0.13
CA SER A 68 -10.54 -1.87 -0.26
C SER A 68 -9.90 -0.51 0.02
N HIS A 69 -8.63 -0.48 0.43
CA HIS A 69 -7.89 0.75 0.72
C HIS A 69 -8.63 1.68 1.69
N PRO A 70 -8.81 1.32 2.98
CA PRO A 70 -9.41 2.22 3.94
C PRO A 70 -8.70 3.59 3.96
N PHE A 71 -9.47 4.67 3.77
CA PHE A 71 -8.95 6.04 3.84
C PHE A 71 -8.92 6.57 5.26
N TYR A 72 -9.85 6.10 6.11
CA TYR A 72 -9.98 6.48 7.52
C TYR A 72 -10.27 5.23 8.35
N TRP A 73 -9.22 4.58 8.85
CA TRP A 73 -9.29 3.25 9.48
C TRP A 73 -10.31 3.13 10.61
N TYR A 74 -10.29 4.06 11.57
CA TYR A 74 -11.24 4.02 12.69
C TYR A 74 -12.69 4.21 12.23
N GLN A 75 -12.92 5.09 11.27
CA GLN A 75 -14.26 5.37 10.76
C GLN A 75 -14.77 4.22 9.87
N ALA A 76 -13.92 3.69 9.03
CA ALA A 76 -14.25 2.56 8.16
C ALA A 76 -14.57 1.31 8.98
N GLN A 77 -13.77 1.01 10.00
CA GLN A 77 -14.01 -0.14 10.88
C GLN A 77 -15.29 0.02 11.71
N ALA A 78 -15.58 1.24 12.20
CA ALA A 78 -16.80 1.51 12.95
C ALA A 78 -18.08 1.51 12.08
N ASN A 79 -17.93 1.58 10.75
CA ASN A 79 -19.04 1.63 9.80
C ASN A 79 -18.77 0.74 8.58
N PRO A 80 -18.70 -0.60 8.73
CA PRO A 80 -18.19 -1.52 7.71
C PRO A 80 -18.91 -1.43 6.35
N GLY A 81 -20.23 -1.22 6.37
CA GLY A 81 -21.06 -1.12 5.17
C GLY A 81 -21.10 0.27 4.54
N ARG A 82 -20.47 1.28 5.15
CA ARG A 82 -20.50 2.66 4.62
C ARG A 82 -19.29 2.93 3.70
N ILE A 83 -19.58 3.64 2.62
CA ILE A 83 -18.55 4.13 1.71
C ILE A 83 -18.17 5.57 2.06
N GLU A 84 -19.15 6.42 2.33
CA GLU A 84 -18.92 7.84 2.59
C GLU A 84 -18.94 8.15 4.10
N GLY A 85 -18.11 9.07 4.51
CA GLY A 85 -18.02 9.61 5.86
C GLY A 85 -18.00 11.13 5.88
N PRO A 86 -17.89 11.76 7.08
CA PRO A 86 -17.90 13.21 7.21
C PRO A 86 -16.72 13.92 6.52
N GLN A 87 -15.64 13.21 6.24
CA GLN A 87 -14.40 13.75 5.68
C GLN A 87 -14.16 13.32 4.24
N GLY A 88 -15.08 12.55 3.65
CA GLY A 88 -14.96 11.95 2.32
C GLY A 88 -15.16 10.44 2.35
N ASP A 89 -14.73 9.76 1.33
CA ASP A 89 -14.84 8.30 1.23
C ASP A 89 -14.07 7.62 2.36
N LEU A 90 -14.67 6.60 2.95
CA LEU A 90 -14.04 5.79 4.02
C LEU A 90 -13.14 4.70 3.44
N ARG A 91 -13.45 4.21 2.26
CA ARG A 91 -12.72 3.19 1.51
C ARG A 91 -13.13 3.22 0.04
N LEU A 92 -12.45 2.47 -0.81
CA LEU A 92 -12.89 2.24 -2.19
C LEU A 92 -14.26 1.51 -2.20
N ASP A 93 -15.13 1.92 -3.10
CA ASP A 93 -16.47 1.33 -3.29
C ASP A 93 -16.37 0.01 -4.08
N VAL A 94 -15.79 -1.01 -3.43
CA VAL A 94 -15.73 -2.35 -4.00
C VAL A 94 -17.12 -2.99 -3.92
N PRO A 95 -17.65 -3.52 -5.05
CA PRO A 95 -18.99 -4.10 -5.08
C PRO A 95 -19.20 -5.23 -4.07
N ASP A 96 -20.39 -5.26 -3.47
CA ASP A 96 -20.85 -6.30 -2.54
C ASP A 96 -19.87 -6.58 -1.37
N TYR A 97 -19.18 -5.54 -0.91
CA TYR A 97 -18.19 -5.67 0.15
C TYR A 97 -18.50 -4.75 1.35
N GLU A 98 -18.47 -5.33 2.53
CA GLU A 98 -18.39 -4.64 3.82
C GLU A 98 -17.01 -4.87 4.43
N LEU A 99 -16.45 -3.85 5.10
CA LEU A 99 -15.09 -3.92 5.64
C LEU A 99 -14.98 -5.01 6.70
N ASP A 100 -14.06 -5.92 6.44
CA ASP A 100 -13.64 -6.99 7.35
C ASP A 100 -12.11 -6.99 7.47
N LEU A 101 -11.58 -6.91 8.69
CA LEU A 101 -10.14 -6.74 8.91
C LEU A 101 -9.32 -7.94 8.40
N GLU A 102 -9.82 -9.15 8.58
CA GLU A 102 -9.13 -10.36 8.08
C GLU A 102 -9.08 -10.33 6.55
N ARG A 103 -10.20 -9.99 5.91
CA ARG A 103 -10.28 -9.87 4.44
C ARG A 103 -9.41 -8.75 3.91
N GLU A 104 -9.42 -7.59 4.57
CA GLU A 104 -8.60 -6.41 4.18
C GLU A 104 -7.11 -6.74 4.18
N ILE A 105 -6.64 -7.39 5.21
CA ILE A 105 -5.21 -7.50 5.50
C ILE A 105 -4.69 -8.87 5.06
N VAL A 106 -5.15 -9.93 5.72
CA VAL A 106 -4.63 -11.30 5.51
C VAL A 106 -5.17 -11.89 4.21
N GLY A 107 -6.45 -11.66 3.92
CA GLY A 107 -7.08 -12.09 2.67
C GLY A 107 -6.40 -11.47 1.46
N SER A 108 -6.09 -10.17 1.52
CA SER A 108 -5.38 -9.47 0.46
C SER A 108 -3.94 -9.96 0.30
N ALA A 109 -3.22 -10.19 1.40
CA ALA A 109 -1.87 -10.76 1.33
C ALA A 109 -1.88 -12.16 0.67
N ARG A 110 -2.89 -12.98 1.00
CA ARG A 110 -3.08 -14.31 0.39
C ARG A 110 -3.38 -14.20 -1.11
N TYR A 111 -4.28 -13.31 -1.52
CA TYR A 111 -4.54 -13.07 -2.94
C TYR A 111 -3.27 -12.69 -3.70
N ILE A 112 -2.49 -11.76 -3.17
CA ILE A 112 -1.23 -11.32 -3.79
C ILE A 112 -0.28 -12.51 -3.94
N LYS A 113 -0.10 -13.30 -2.88
CA LYS A 113 0.74 -14.48 -2.90
C LYS A 113 0.30 -15.48 -3.97
N ASP A 114 -0.98 -15.84 -3.98
CA ASP A 114 -1.51 -16.93 -4.80
C ASP A 114 -1.67 -16.54 -6.27
N ARG A 115 -1.90 -15.26 -6.56
CA ARG A 115 -2.23 -14.77 -7.90
C ARG A 115 -1.12 -13.99 -8.57
N LEU A 116 -0.32 -13.26 -7.81
CA LEU A 116 0.61 -12.27 -8.37
C LEU A 116 2.07 -12.66 -8.22
N LEU A 117 2.42 -13.48 -7.23
CA LEU A 117 3.81 -13.80 -6.96
C LEU A 117 4.31 -15.04 -7.71
N PRO A 118 5.59 -15.04 -8.13
CA PRO A 118 6.24 -16.27 -8.58
C PRO A 118 6.49 -17.21 -7.39
N PRO A 119 6.63 -18.53 -7.64
CA PRO A 119 6.99 -19.48 -6.59
C PRO A 119 8.22 -19.05 -5.79
N GLY A 120 8.12 -19.19 -4.47
CA GLY A 120 9.21 -18.86 -3.55
C GLY A 120 9.24 -17.41 -3.07
N LYS A 121 8.35 -16.54 -3.55
CA LYS A 121 8.12 -15.22 -2.96
C LYS A 121 6.92 -15.23 -2.02
N GLU A 122 7.00 -14.46 -0.96
CA GLU A 122 5.96 -14.29 0.05
C GLU A 122 5.54 -12.82 0.18
N VAL A 123 4.39 -12.61 0.82
CA VAL A 123 3.96 -11.29 1.28
C VAL A 123 4.17 -11.26 2.79
N GLU A 124 5.11 -10.46 3.25
CA GLU A 124 5.50 -10.38 4.67
C GLU A 124 5.13 -9.04 5.30
N LEU A 125 4.59 -8.11 4.51
CA LEU A 125 4.41 -6.72 4.93
C LEU A 125 3.03 -6.19 4.53
N VAL A 126 2.40 -5.47 5.44
CA VAL A 126 1.29 -4.56 5.14
C VAL A 126 1.79 -3.11 5.22
N LEU A 127 1.54 -2.35 4.14
CA LEU A 127 1.69 -0.90 4.12
C LEU A 127 0.32 -0.27 4.38
N TRP A 128 0.20 0.50 5.45
CA TRP A 128 -1.08 1.09 5.84
C TRP A 128 -1.54 2.15 4.85
N SER A 129 -2.80 2.06 4.46
CA SER A 129 -3.46 2.96 3.50
C SER A 129 -4.04 4.21 4.16
N GLY A 130 -4.46 5.16 3.33
CA GLY A 130 -5.24 6.32 3.71
C GLY A 130 -4.56 7.22 4.74
N ASP A 131 -5.26 7.46 5.85
CA ASP A 131 -4.74 8.28 6.97
C ASP A 131 -3.57 7.61 7.70
N THR A 132 -3.24 6.38 7.33
CA THR A 132 -2.16 5.58 7.94
C THR A 132 -2.27 5.43 9.47
N VAL A 133 -3.50 5.47 9.98
CA VAL A 133 -3.79 5.35 11.42
C VAL A 133 -4.61 4.08 11.69
N PRO A 134 -4.01 2.87 11.54
CA PRO A 134 -4.70 1.63 11.79
C PRO A 134 -5.16 1.53 13.26
N THR A 135 -6.26 0.82 13.47
CA THR A 135 -6.74 0.52 14.81
C THR A 135 -5.84 -0.53 15.48
N PRO A 136 -5.87 -0.66 16.81
CA PRO A 136 -5.18 -1.76 17.50
C PRO A 136 -5.60 -3.14 16.99
N GLU A 137 -6.87 -3.32 16.64
CA GLU A 137 -7.42 -4.55 16.09
C GLU A 137 -6.84 -4.84 14.69
N ALA A 138 -6.72 -3.83 13.83
CA ALA A 138 -6.09 -4.00 12.52
C ALA A 138 -4.60 -4.40 12.64
N LEU A 139 -3.88 -3.78 13.57
CA LEU A 139 -2.50 -4.16 13.88
C LEU A 139 -2.40 -5.59 14.43
N ALA A 140 -3.34 -5.99 15.30
CA ALA A 140 -3.42 -7.35 15.84
C ALA A 140 -3.70 -8.37 14.73
N THR A 141 -4.61 -8.06 13.79
CA THR A 141 -4.93 -8.90 12.63
C THR A 141 -3.70 -9.09 11.74
N ALA A 142 -2.97 -8.02 11.43
CA ALA A 142 -1.73 -8.12 10.66
C ALA A 142 -0.70 -9.05 11.35
N ARG A 143 -0.47 -8.86 12.65
CA ARG A 143 0.45 -9.67 13.43
C ARG A 143 0.03 -11.14 13.50
N GLN A 144 -1.25 -11.42 13.73
CA GLN A 144 -1.79 -12.78 13.77
C GLN A 144 -1.69 -13.49 12.41
N GLY A 145 -1.81 -12.72 11.32
CA GLY A 145 -1.56 -13.18 9.96
C GLY A 145 -0.09 -13.37 9.61
N GLY A 146 0.83 -13.11 10.54
CA GLY A 146 2.28 -13.23 10.31
C GLY A 146 2.88 -12.07 9.53
N LEU A 147 2.16 -10.97 9.37
CA LEU A 147 2.60 -9.81 8.61
C LEU A 147 3.30 -8.78 9.52
N LEU A 148 4.41 -8.27 9.05
CA LEU A 148 4.99 -7.04 9.53
C LEU A 148 4.10 -5.87 9.08
N ASN A 149 4.22 -4.72 9.74
CA ASN A 149 3.47 -3.53 9.36
C ASN A 149 4.38 -2.32 9.25
N MET A 150 4.08 -1.46 8.30
CA MET A 150 4.80 -0.21 8.13
C MET A 150 3.90 0.87 7.54
N THR A 151 4.20 2.11 7.86
CA THR A 151 3.64 3.28 7.19
C THR A 151 4.77 4.24 6.82
N GLY A 152 4.51 5.12 5.88
CA GLY A 152 5.39 6.26 5.64
C GLY A 152 5.44 7.18 6.84
N SER A 153 6.50 7.93 6.98
CA SER A 153 6.61 9.00 7.98
C SER A 153 6.84 10.33 7.30
N ASP A 154 6.53 11.40 8.01
CA ASP A 154 6.83 12.73 7.55
C ASP A 154 8.33 12.92 7.33
N THR A 155 8.66 13.62 6.29
CA THR A 155 10.04 13.99 6.00
C THR A 155 10.57 14.95 7.05
N THR A 156 11.61 14.54 7.73
CA THR A 156 12.29 15.37 8.72
C THR A 156 13.58 15.99 8.19
N ILE A 157 14.09 15.51 7.06
CA ILE A 157 15.25 16.12 6.38
C ILE A 157 14.74 17.11 5.33
N THR A 158 14.82 18.38 5.64
CA THR A 158 14.46 19.47 4.75
C THR A 158 15.59 20.49 4.69
N ARG A 159 15.49 21.46 3.79
CA ARG A 159 16.44 22.59 3.79
C ARG A 159 16.45 23.38 5.10
N SER A 160 15.29 23.48 5.76
CA SER A 160 15.15 24.17 7.04
C SER A 160 15.49 23.29 8.24
N ASN A 161 15.50 21.96 8.04
CA ASN A 161 15.83 20.99 9.09
C ASN A 161 16.71 19.87 8.54
N PRO A 162 18.01 20.11 8.31
CA PRO A 162 18.91 19.12 7.71
C PRO A 162 19.44 18.09 8.74
N THR A 163 18.63 17.72 9.72
CA THR A 163 19.05 16.79 10.76
C THR A 163 18.93 15.33 10.33
N TRP A 164 19.89 14.51 10.74
CA TRP A 164 19.92 13.06 10.55
C TRP A 164 19.33 12.28 11.74
N THR A 165 18.85 12.96 12.77
CA THR A 165 18.43 12.31 14.01
C THR A 165 17.18 11.45 13.91
N LEU A 166 16.40 11.63 12.86
CA LEU A 166 15.12 10.92 12.67
C LEU A 166 15.11 10.00 11.43
N ILE A 167 16.26 9.53 10.98
CA ILE A 167 16.39 8.60 9.85
C ILE A 167 16.31 7.12 10.23
N LYS A 168 15.65 6.78 11.32
CA LYS A 168 15.41 5.39 11.71
C LYS A 168 13.93 5.12 11.84
N GLY A 169 13.53 3.86 11.59
CA GLY A 169 12.17 3.42 11.88
C GLY A 169 11.81 3.64 13.35
N ILE A 170 10.55 3.99 13.59
CA ILE A 170 10.00 4.25 14.91
C ILE A 170 8.80 3.34 15.11
N GLY A 171 8.76 2.59 16.22
CA GLY A 171 7.57 1.87 16.66
C GLY A 171 6.79 2.71 17.67
N LEU A 172 5.52 3.01 17.36
CA LEU A 172 4.61 3.69 18.28
C LEU A 172 3.61 2.69 18.87
N PRO A 173 3.44 2.66 20.20
CA PRO A 173 2.46 1.78 20.83
C PRO A 173 1.04 2.22 20.52
N LYS A 174 0.16 1.24 20.22
CA LYS A 174 -1.28 1.38 20.09
C LYS A 174 -1.96 0.23 20.83
N GLY A 175 -2.37 0.50 22.06
CA GLY A 175 -2.76 -0.58 22.98
C GLY A 175 -1.58 -1.50 23.28
N ASP A 176 -1.76 -2.79 23.04
CA ASP A 176 -0.74 -3.84 23.15
C ASP A 176 0.00 -4.13 21.83
N GLN A 177 -0.26 -3.34 20.80
CA GLN A 177 0.35 -3.46 19.48
C GLN A 177 1.33 -2.31 19.20
N TYR A 178 2.12 -2.48 18.15
CA TYR A 178 3.04 -1.44 17.68
C TYR A 178 2.79 -1.16 16.20
N GLN A 179 2.60 0.10 15.87
CA GLN A 179 2.67 0.57 14.50
C GLN A 179 4.09 1.01 14.19
N VAL A 180 4.65 0.52 13.10
CA VAL A 180 5.98 0.89 12.65
C VAL A 180 5.89 2.02 11.62
N TYR A 181 6.63 3.09 11.85
CA TYR A 181 6.85 4.16 10.90
C TYR A 181 8.20 3.95 10.22
N ALA A 182 8.21 4.02 8.90
CA ALA A 182 9.43 3.92 8.11
C ALA A 182 10.43 5.01 8.52
N PRO A 183 11.72 4.78 8.28
CA PRO A 183 12.68 5.86 8.33
C PRO A 183 12.21 7.01 7.46
N ASN A 184 12.59 8.19 7.88
CA ASN A 184 12.18 9.40 7.23
C ASN A 184 12.38 9.37 5.72
N GLN A 185 11.33 9.73 5.02
CA GLN A 185 11.32 9.86 3.57
C GLN A 185 11.50 11.32 3.19
N ASN A 186 12.01 11.53 2.02
CA ASN A 186 12.30 12.86 1.54
C ASN A 186 11.12 13.46 0.73
N GLU A 187 9.91 13.08 1.07
CA GLU A 187 8.71 13.50 0.34
C GLU A 187 8.55 15.02 0.28
N ASN A 188 8.79 15.70 1.40
CA ASN A 188 8.62 17.15 1.42
C ASN A 188 9.62 17.91 0.54
N ILE A 189 10.75 17.31 0.22
CA ILE A 189 11.65 17.91 -0.77
C ILE A 189 11.01 17.88 -2.15
N TYR A 190 10.27 16.82 -2.45
CA TYR A 190 9.57 16.66 -3.72
C TYR A 190 8.20 17.35 -3.70
N THR A 191 7.37 17.09 -2.71
CA THR A 191 6.00 17.63 -2.63
C THR A 191 5.97 19.12 -2.31
N GLY A 192 6.82 19.61 -1.44
CA GLY A 192 6.95 21.05 -1.17
C GLY A 192 7.47 21.85 -2.36
N ASN A 193 8.09 21.21 -3.31
CA ASN A 193 8.67 21.80 -4.52
C ASN A 193 7.90 21.45 -5.81
N TRP A 194 6.70 20.93 -5.72
CA TRP A 194 5.85 20.64 -6.89
C TRP A 194 5.58 21.83 -7.81
N ARG A 195 6.03 23.00 -7.44
CA ARG A 195 6.09 24.18 -8.32
C ARG A 195 7.38 24.25 -9.14
N GLY A 196 8.25 23.30 -8.94
CA GLY A 196 9.48 23.13 -9.70
C GLY A 196 9.25 22.34 -10.99
N PRO A 197 10.31 21.94 -11.66
CA PRO A 197 10.29 21.32 -12.99
C PRO A 197 9.90 19.84 -12.96
N PHE A 198 9.03 19.41 -12.06
CA PHE A 198 8.42 18.11 -12.13
C PHE A 198 7.09 18.19 -12.86
#